data_39339d16844d20a84c74622b1301c6f4
#
_entry.id   39339d16844d20a84c74622b1301c6f4
#
_cell.length_a   1.000
_cell.length_b   1.000
_cell.length_c   1.000
_cell.angle_alpha   90.00
_cell.angle_beta   90.00
_cell.angle_gamma   90.00
#
_symmetry.space_group_name_H-M   'P 1'
#
loop_
_entity.id
_entity.type
_entity.pdbx_description
1 polymer ?
#
loop_
_entity_poly.entity_id
_entity_poly.type
_entity_poly.pdbx_seq_one_letter_code
_entity_poly.pdbx_strand_id
1 'polypeptide(L)'
;MINTIKNNDFNISYKTKGSGNDVLFLHGFPSNMFMWDEISEDLVKNNFRVTSIEQRGYPLSSKQKMKISDFTIDKLAIDIETLINSLDLSNNLTIVSHDWGTVVGWAVLKRKLVSVDNYIGICGGTLFPSHKVYKNLNYYDGDHYITSFQQPLESANLLDRDIKNSILGAYRIKNTHSNVSLSIKSLFNDTNHIEYAISQAELENLVNNYKKTGFYGPISWYANLDENIKLSEQWCNNELTQNILFMFGEKDMAVKLTENMRQRLNKVADVVKIKEISGAGHWLPYTHKESVLDEIYSISKGL
;
A
#
# COMPACT_ATOMS: atom_id res chain seq x y z
N MET A 1 16.79 6.46 -12.44
CA MET A 1 16.32 5.90 -13.73
C MET A 1 15.19 4.93 -13.42
N ILE A 2 14.13 4.89 -14.24
CA ILE A 2 13.05 3.90 -14.13
C ILE A 2 13.44 2.71 -15.00
N ASN A 3 13.38 1.53 -14.41
CA ASN A 3 13.62 0.23 -15.07
C ASN A 3 12.31 -0.55 -15.13
N THR A 4 12.28 -1.63 -15.88
CA THR A 4 11.11 -2.52 -15.99
C THR A 4 11.53 -3.98 -15.95
N ILE A 5 10.69 -4.81 -15.30
CA ILE A 5 10.71 -6.25 -15.47
C ILE A 5 9.42 -6.68 -16.15
N LYS A 6 9.47 -7.77 -16.88
CA LYS A 6 8.29 -8.35 -17.51
C LYS A 6 7.75 -9.47 -16.65
N ASN A 7 6.46 -9.39 -16.30
CA ASN A 7 5.73 -10.48 -15.67
C ASN A 7 4.43 -10.72 -16.44
N ASN A 8 4.41 -11.81 -17.23
CA ASN A 8 3.36 -12.08 -18.20
C ASN A 8 3.13 -10.89 -19.15
N ASP A 9 1.90 -10.35 -19.19
CA ASP A 9 1.52 -9.23 -20.06
C ASP A 9 1.80 -7.85 -19.44
N PHE A 10 2.28 -7.79 -18.20
CA PHE A 10 2.60 -6.54 -17.53
C PHE A 10 4.11 -6.23 -17.59
N ASN A 11 4.41 -4.97 -17.83
CA ASN A 11 5.72 -4.41 -17.57
C ASN A 11 5.67 -3.73 -16.21
N ILE A 12 6.34 -4.30 -15.22
CA ILE A 12 6.39 -3.77 -13.86
C ILE A 12 7.55 -2.81 -13.76
N SER A 13 7.25 -1.55 -13.51
CA SER A 13 8.24 -0.48 -13.39
C SER A 13 8.79 -0.38 -11.98
N TYR A 14 10.07 -0.08 -11.86
CA TYR A 14 10.73 0.12 -10.58
C TYR A 14 11.92 1.08 -10.67
N LYS A 15 12.36 1.56 -9.54
CA LYS A 15 13.63 2.29 -9.36
C LYS A 15 14.46 1.57 -8.33
N THR A 16 15.79 1.53 -8.56
CA THR A 16 16.73 1.08 -7.55
C THR A 16 17.90 2.05 -7.46
N LYS A 17 18.40 2.30 -6.24
CA LYS A 17 19.52 3.19 -5.92
C LYS A 17 20.30 2.66 -4.73
N GLY A 18 21.58 3.04 -4.63
CA GLY A 18 22.42 2.72 -3.48
C GLY A 18 22.95 1.30 -3.49
N SER A 19 23.57 0.92 -2.37
CA SER A 19 24.14 -0.40 -2.09
C SER A 19 24.11 -0.66 -0.60
N GLY A 20 24.18 -1.92 -0.17
CA GLY A 20 24.11 -2.31 1.24
C GLY A 20 22.88 -3.16 1.53
N ASN A 21 22.28 -3.00 2.71
CA ASN A 21 21.07 -3.73 3.08
C ASN A 21 19.90 -3.38 2.14
N ASP A 22 19.09 -4.39 1.81
CA ASP A 22 17.98 -4.24 0.86
C ASP A 22 16.74 -3.69 1.52
N VAL A 23 16.16 -2.63 0.94
CA VAL A 23 14.84 -2.14 1.27
C VAL A 23 13.96 -2.11 0.01
N LEU A 24 12.82 -2.80 0.06
CA LEU A 24 11.82 -2.80 -1.00
C LEU A 24 10.56 -2.07 -0.55
N PHE A 25 10.20 -1.02 -1.26
CA PHE A 25 9.02 -0.20 -0.98
C PHE A 25 7.82 -0.56 -1.84
N LEU A 26 6.67 -0.77 -1.18
CA LEU A 26 5.38 -1.02 -1.80
C LEU A 26 4.40 0.11 -1.46
N HIS A 27 3.96 0.86 -2.45
CA HIS A 27 2.95 1.92 -2.27
C HIS A 27 1.52 1.36 -2.27
N GLY A 28 0.53 2.19 -1.95
CA GLY A 28 -0.89 1.88 -2.04
C GLY A 28 -1.69 2.88 -2.88
N PHE A 29 -2.99 2.98 -2.65
CA PHE A 29 -3.92 3.80 -3.42
C PHE A 29 -4.15 5.18 -2.76
N PRO A 30 -4.20 6.24 -3.55
CA PRO A 30 -3.89 6.43 -4.97
C PRO A 30 -2.46 6.94 -5.22
N SER A 31 -1.47 6.35 -4.57
CA SER A 31 -0.08 6.74 -4.65
C SER A 31 0.67 6.12 -5.85
N ASN A 32 1.97 6.23 -5.87
CA ASN A 32 2.88 5.60 -6.82
C ASN A 32 4.27 5.41 -6.19
N MET A 33 5.24 4.83 -6.93
CA MET A 33 6.57 4.55 -6.40
C MET A 33 7.35 5.78 -5.94
N PHE A 34 6.98 6.98 -6.39
CA PHE A 34 7.70 8.22 -6.05
C PHE A 34 7.43 8.71 -4.63
N MET A 35 6.38 8.21 -3.97
CA MET A 35 6.10 8.55 -2.57
C MET A 35 7.25 8.24 -1.62
N TRP A 36 8.15 7.35 -2.03
CA TRP A 36 9.27 6.90 -1.23
C TRP A 36 10.58 7.65 -1.51
N ASP A 37 10.57 8.65 -2.42
CA ASP A 37 11.80 9.27 -2.91
C ASP A 37 12.61 9.96 -1.81
N GLU A 38 11.95 10.73 -0.93
CA GLU A 38 12.64 11.39 0.18
C GLU A 38 13.23 10.40 1.20
N ILE A 39 12.46 9.38 1.58
CA ILE A 39 12.92 8.30 2.48
C ILE A 39 14.08 7.54 1.82
N SER A 40 13.97 7.26 0.52
CA SER A 40 15.00 6.56 -0.24
C SER A 40 16.32 7.31 -0.27
N GLU A 41 16.31 8.64 -0.40
CA GLU A 41 17.52 9.46 -0.40
C GLU A 41 18.28 9.39 0.93
N ASP A 42 17.54 9.38 2.04
CA ASP A 42 18.17 9.28 3.37
C ASP A 42 18.72 7.86 3.64
N LEU A 43 18.01 6.81 3.21
CA LEU A 43 18.49 5.43 3.32
C LEU A 43 19.74 5.17 2.47
N VAL A 44 19.78 5.68 1.23
CA VAL A 44 20.96 5.53 0.35
C VAL A 44 22.21 6.14 0.96
N LYS A 45 22.10 7.29 1.63
CA LYS A 45 23.22 7.92 2.37
C LYS A 45 23.70 7.06 3.55
N ASN A 46 22.87 6.16 4.05
CA ASN A 46 23.11 5.30 5.19
C ASN A 46 23.35 3.83 4.81
N ASN A 47 23.87 3.59 3.63
CA ASN A 47 24.33 2.28 3.16
C ASN A 47 23.19 1.25 2.98
N PHE A 48 22.07 1.68 2.38
CA PHE A 48 21.00 0.81 1.92
C PHE A 48 20.92 0.79 0.40
N ARG A 49 20.59 -0.39 -0.15
CA ARG A 49 20.11 -0.53 -1.52
C ARG A 49 18.58 -0.45 -1.51
N VAL A 50 18.05 0.61 -2.07
CA VAL A 50 16.63 0.92 -2.02
C VAL A 50 15.98 0.65 -3.37
N THR A 51 14.90 -0.13 -3.37
CA THR A 51 14.07 -0.42 -4.54
C THR A 51 12.63 0.02 -4.27
N SER A 52 12.06 0.84 -5.16
CA SER A 52 10.64 1.23 -5.13
C SER A 52 9.96 0.73 -6.39
N ILE A 53 8.88 -0.03 -6.22
CA ILE A 53 8.09 -0.61 -7.32
C ILE A 53 6.84 0.23 -7.59
N GLU A 54 6.53 0.43 -8.87
CA GLU A 54 5.18 0.81 -9.28
C GLU A 54 4.33 -0.44 -9.41
N GLN A 55 3.34 -0.60 -8.56
CA GLN A 55 2.57 -1.83 -8.50
C GLN A 55 1.66 -2.03 -9.72
N ARG A 56 1.27 -3.27 -9.97
CA ARG A 56 0.45 -3.69 -11.12
C ARG A 56 -0.82 -2.85 -11.26
N GLY A 57 -1.07 -2.37 -12.48
CA GLY A 57 -2.27 -1.58 -12.83
C GLY A 57 -2.17 -0.10 -12.50
N TYR A 58 -1.16 0.32 -11.77
CA TYR A 58 -0.83 1.74 -11.59
C TYR A 58 -0.18 2.31 -12.87
N PRO A 59 -0.20 3.63 -13.06
CA PRO A 59 0.09 4.25 -14.35
C PRO A 59 1.35 3.80 -15.08
N LEU A 60 2.44 3.54 -14.37
CA LEU A 60 3.71 3.12 -14.98
C LEU A 60 3.84 1.60 -15.12
N SER A 61 2.90 0.82 -14.56
CA SER A 61 2.84 -0.66 -14.62
C SER A 61 1.49 -1.16 -15.11
N SER A 62 0.91 -0.47 -16.08
CA SER A 62 -0.38 -0.79 -16.69
C SER A 62 -0.22 -1.45 -18.06
N LYS A 63 -1.29 -1.99 -18.58
CA LYS A 63 -1.43 -2.47 -19.96
C LYS A 63 -2.72 -1.97 -20.61
N GLN A 64 -2.82 -2.05 -21.94
CA GLN A 64 -3.97 -1.48 -22.68
C GLN A 64 -5.33 -2.08 -22.30
N LYS A 65 -5.39 -3.39 -22.05
CA LYS A 65 -6.64 -4.09 -21.71
C LYS A 65 -6.46 -4.81 -20.39
N MET A 66 -6.94 -4.19 -19.33
CA MET A 66 -6.92 -4.73 -17.97
C MET A 66 -8.27 -5.35 -17.62
N LYS A 67 -8.25 -6.49 -16.94
CA LYS A 67 -9.42 -7.18 -16.40
C LYS A 67 -9.34 -7.19 -14.88
N ILE A 68 -10.47 -7.23 -14.19
CA ILE A 68 -10.53 -7.34 -12.72
C ILE A 68 -9.65 -8.51 -12.24
N SER A 69 -9.74 -9.66 -12.91
CA SER A 69 -8.95 -10.85 -12.58
C SER A 69 -7.43 -10.73 -12.79
N ASP A 70 -6.95 -9.63 -13.36
CA ASP A 70 -5.51 -9.34 -13.43
C ASP A 70 -4.94 -8.88 -12.08
N PHE A 71 -5.79 -8.49 -11.13
CA PHE A 71 -5.46 -7.84 -9.88
C PHE A 71 -5.77 -8.67 -8.63
N THR A 72 -5.80 -9.99 -8.77
CA THR A 72 -5.89 -10.89 -7.62
C THR A 72 -4.61 -10.83 -6.78
N ILE A 73 -4.74 -11.05 -5.48
CA ILE A 73 -3.62 -10.93 -4.53
C ILE A 73 -2.42 -11.83 -4.88
N ASP A 74 -2.67 -13.00 -5.43
CA ASP A 74 -1.62 -13.90 -5.91
C ASP A 74 -0.78 -13.26 -7.01
N LYS A 75 -1.44 -12.63 -8.00
CA LYS A 75 -0.75 -11.97 -9.10
C LYS A 75 0.05 -10.75 -8.65
N LEU A 76 -0.51 -9.99 -7.69
CA LEU A 76 0.17 -8.86 -7.08
C LEU A 76 1.42 -9.32 -6.31
N ALA A 77 1.30 -10.39 -5.53
CA ALA A 77 2.44 -10.96 -4.79
C ALA A 77 3.50 -11.53 -5.74
N ILE A 78 3.10 -12.22 -6.81
CA ILE A 78 4.02 -12.76 -7.82
C ILE A 78 4.87 -11.66 -8.48
N ASP A 79 4.34 -10.46 -8.69
CA ASP A 79 5.12 -9.34 -9.21
C ASP A 79 6.27 -8.96 -8.26
N ILE A 80 5.99 -8.94 -6.96
CA ILE A 80 6.99 -8.63 -5.92
C ILE A 80 8.02 -9.75 -5.82
N GLU A 81 7.58 -11.01 -5.79
CA GLU A 81 8.44 -12.19 -5.77
C GLU A 81 9.36 -12.22 -7.00
N THR A 82 8.82 -11.89 -8.18
CA THR A 82 9.57 -11.80 -9.44
C THR A 82 10.62 -10.70 -9.37
N LEU A 83 10.28 -9.53 -8.82
CA LEU A 83 11.21 -8.42 -8.67
C LEU A 83 12.36 -8.77 -7.69
N ILE A 84 12.03 -9.34 -6.53
CA ILE A 84 13.01 -9.78 -5.51
C ILE A 84 14.01 -10.74 -6.16
N ASN A 85 13.53 -11.77 -6.87
CA ASN A 85 14.39 -12.75 -7.52
C ASN A 85 15.20 -12.14 -8.68
N SER A 86 14.60 -11.26 -9.49
CA SER A 86 15.29 -10.64 -10.64
C SER A 86 16.42 -9.69 -10.28
N LEU A 87 16.32 -9.07 -9.10
CA LEU A 87 17.32 -8.12 -8.60
C LEU A 87 18.23 -8.71 -7.53
N ASP A 88 18.03 -9.99 -7.17
CA ASP A 88 18.70 -10.66 -6.06
C ASP A 88 18.68 -9.78 -4.79
N LEU A 89 17.45 -9.45 -4.35
CA LEU A 89 17.23 -8.69 -3.12
C LEU A 89 17.27 -9.67 -1.94
N SER A 90 18.45 -9.95 -1.42
CA SER A 90 18.66 -10.99 -0.39
C SER A 90 19.53 -10.55 0.78
N ASN A 91 20.08 -9.34 0.74
CA ASN A 91 20.95 -8.84 1.79
C ASN A 91 20.14 -8.14 2.89
N ASN A 92 19.73 -8.91 3.91
CA ASN A 92 18.92 -8.43 5.04
C ASN A 92 17.68 -7.66 4.54
N LEU A 93 16.88 -8.31 3.66
CA LEU A 93 15.77 -7.68 2.97
C LEU A 93 14.68 -7.21 3.94
N THR A 94 14.42 -5.92 3.91
CA THR A 94 13.27 -5.28 4.59
C THR A 94 12.22 -4.87 3.55
N ILE A 95 11.00 -5.40 3.64
CA ILE A 95 9.86 -4.88 2.87
C ILE A 95 9.17 -3.81 3.71
N VAL A 96 9.01 -2.61 3.15
CA VAL A 96 8.26 -1.49 3.74
C VAL A 96 7.08 -1.18 2.85
N SER A 97 5.89 -1.17 3.40
CA SER A 97 4.65 -1.09 2.63
C SER A 97 3.66 -0.11 3.25
N HIS A 98 2.84 0.53 2.41
CA HIS A 98 1.81 1.47 2.83
C HIS A 98 0.47 1.13 2.18
N ASP A 99 -0.65 1.29 2.93
CA ASP A 99 -2.03 1.08 2.46
C ASP A 99 -2.22 -0.29 1.80
N TRP A 100 -2.69 -0.38 0.54
CA TRP A 100 -2.78 -1.65 -0.21
C TRP A 100 -1.44 -2.39 -0.35
N GLY A 101 -0.33 -1.66 -0.36
CA GLY A 101 0.99 -2.27 -0.33
C GLY A 101 1.18 -3.19 0.87
N THR A 102 0.52 -2.91 2.02
CA THR A 102 0.60 -3.78 3.20
C THR A 102 -0.08 -5.12 2.96
N VAL A 103 -1.21 -5.12 2.26
CA VAL A 103 -1.92 -6.36 1.90
C VAL A 103 -1.06 -7.21 0.96
N VAL A 104 -0.39 -6.58 -0.01
CA VAL A 104 0.51 -7.28 -0.95
C VAL A 104 1.75 -7.81 -0.22
N GLY A 105 2.42 -6.97 0.56
CA GLY A 105 3.59 -7.38 1.35
C GLY A 105 3.27 -8.53 2.30
N TRP A 106 2.12 -8.49 2.95
CA TRP A 106 1.63 -9.58 3.79
C TRP A 106 1.43 -10.89 3.01
N ALA A 107 0.89 -10.81 1.78
CA ALA A 107 0.77 -11.98 0.92
C ALA A 107 2.13 -12.59 0.58
N VAL A 108 3.11 -11.76 0.22
CA VAL A 108 4.50 -12.21 -0.04
C VAL A 108 5.06 -12.98 1.14
N LEU A 109 4.94 -12.44 2.36
CA LEU A 109 5.41 -13.11 3.58
C LEU A 109 4.71 -14.47 3.77
N LYS A 110 3.39 -14.50 3.66
CA LYS A 110 2.59 -15.71 3.90
C LYS A 110 2.77 -16.78 2.85
N ARG A 111 3.06 -16.41 1.60
CA ARG A 111 3.35 -17.36 0.50
C ARG A 111 4.70 -18.06 0.66
N LYS A 112 5.68 -17.44 1.34
CA LYS A 112 7.02 -17.98 1.61
C LYS A 112 7.79 -18.45 0.35
N LEU A 113 7.59 -17.78 -0.78
CA LEU A 113 8.27 -18.11 -2.04
C LEU A 113 9.58 -17.34 -2.25
N VAL A 114 9.84 -16.34 -1.41
CA VAL A 114 11.07 -15.57 -1.35
C VAL A 114 11.47 -15.36 0.10
N SER A 115 12.78 -15.15 0.34
CA SER A 115 13.28 -14.81 1.67
C SER A 115 13.05 -13.33 1.95
N VAL A 116 12.49 -13.03 3.12
CA VAL A 116 12.32 -11.68 3.65
C VAL A 116 12.72 -11.74 5.11
N ASP A 117 13.58 -10.84 5.56
CA ASP A 117 14.07 -10.82 6.94
C ASP A 117 13.17 -9.95 7.82
N ASN A 118 12.79 -8.78 7.30
CA ASN A 118 12.04 -7.79 8.06
C ASN A 118 10.84 -7.26 7.26
N TYR A 119 9.78 -6.88 7.98
CA TYR A 119 8.60 -6.30 7.35
C TYR A 119 8.05 -5.13 8.18
N ILE A 120 7.77 -4.02 7.49
CA ILE A 120 7.08 -2.86 8.05
C ILE A 120 5.81 -2.60 7.24
N GLY A 121 4.64 -2.72 7.89
CA GLY A 121 3.35 -2.35 7.33
C GLY A 121 2.87 -1.02 7.89
N ILE A 122 2.59 -0.03 7.03
CA ILE A 122 2.20 1.33 7.43
C ILE A 122 0.78 1.61 6.98
N CYS A 123 -0.10 2.00 7.91
CA CYS A 123 -1.46 2.44 7.65
C CYS A 123 -2.22 1.51 6.69
N GLY A 124 -2.10 0.21 6.91
CA GLY A 124 -2.75 -0.80 6.08
C GLY A 124 -3.09 -2.06 6.87
N GLY A 125 -3.83 -2.96 6.23
CA GLY A 125 -4.33 -4.19 6.83
C GLY A 125 -3.46 -5.40 6.56
N THR A 126 -3.73 -6.44 7.33
CA THR A 126 -3.33 -7.82 6.98
C THR A 126 -4.32 -8.40 5.99
N LEU A 127 -3.92 -9.46 5.30
CA LEU A 127 -4.87 -10.25 4.54
C LEU A 127 -6.00 -10.80 5.40
N PHE A 128 -7.12 -10.86 4.79
CA PHE A 128 -8.43 -11.09 5.36
C PHE A 128 -8.56 -12.48 6.00
N PRO A 129 -8.91 -12.57 7.27
CA PRO A 129 -8.97 -13.87 7.95
C PRO A 129 -10.18 -14.71 7.56
N SER A 130 -11.25 -14.16 7.02
CA SER A 130 -12.39 -14.87 6.42
C SER A 130 -13.46 -13.89 5.91
N HIS A 131 -14.24 -14.34 4.92
CA HIS A 131 -15.44 -13.65 4.41
C HIS A 131 -16.40 -13.21 5.55
N LYS A 132 -16.47 -13.99 6.63
CA LYS A 132 -17.32 -13.71 7.80
C LYS A 132 -16.89 -12.46 8.56
N VAL A 133 -15.59 -12.18 8.63
CA VAL A 133 -15.05 -10.98 9.30
C VAL A 133 -15.32 -9.73 8.48
N TYR A 134 -15.24 -9.81 7.16
CA TYR A 134 -15.56 -8.69 6.27
C TYR A 134 -17.01 -8.25 6.38
N LYS A 135 -17.94 -9.21 6.37
CA LYS A 135 -19.37 -8.92 6.58
C LYS A 135 -19.66 -8.29 7.93
N ASN A 136 -18.91 -8.65 8.97
CA ASN A 136 -19.10 -8.12 10.32
C ASN A 136 -18.43 -6.75 10.56
N LEU A 137 -17.61 -6.25 9.62
CA LEU A 137 -16.93 -4.95 9.75
C LEU A 137 -17.77 -3.80 9.20
N ASN A 138 -18.98 -4.06 8.69
CA ASN A 138 -19.88 -3.07 8.08
C ASN A 138 -19.22 -2.18 7.00
N TYR A 139 -18.14 -2.66 6.37
CA TYR A 139 -17.53 -1.96 5.24
C TYR A 139 -18.42 -1.90 4.01
N TYR A 140 -19.49 -2.68 4.01
CA TYR A 140 -20.43 -2.82 2.90
C TYR A 140 -21.75 -2.11 3.11
N ASP A 141 -21.96 -1.43 4.25
CA ASP A 141 -23.17 -0.69 4.50
C ASP A 141 -23.08 0.72 3.91
N GLY A 142 -23.90 0.95 2.90
CA GLY A 142 -24.18 2.27 2.35
C GLY A 142 -23.14 2.82 1.39
N ASP A 143 -22.79 4.09 1.57
CA ASP A 143 -22.03 4.94 0.64
C ASP A 143 -20.50 4.89 0.86
N HIS A 144 -19.97 3.80 1.43
CA HIS A 144 -18.53 3.66 1.69
C HIS A 144 -17.75 3.46 0.38
N TYR A 145 -16.58 4.11 0.21
CA TYR A 145 -15.78 4.04 -1.02
C TYR A 145 -15.39 2.61 -1.40
N ILE A 146 -15.08 1.73 -0.43
CA ILE A 146 -14.75 0.31 -0.70
C ILE A 146 -15.93 -0.39 -1.37
N THR A 147 -17.18 -0.09 -0.97
CA THR A 147 -18.40 -0.62 -1.62
C THR A 147 -18.52 -0.12 -3.05
N SER A 148 -18.31 1.18 -3.27
CA SER A 148 -18.35 1.77 -4.61
C SER A 148 -17.28 1.16 -5.52
N PHE A 149 -16.08 0.91 -5.00
CA PHE A 149 -14.95 0.33 -5.74
C PHE A 149 -15.14 -1.15 -6.12
N GLN A 150 -16.17 -1.82 -5.60
CA GLN A 150 -16.59 -3.13 -6.13
C GLN A 150 -17.14 -3.01 -7.58
N GLN A 151 -17.47 -1.80 -8.03
CA GLN A 151 -17.85 -1.45 -9.40
C GLN A 151 -16.73 -0.58 -10.03
N PRO A 152 -15.57 -1.18 -10.39
CA PRO A 152 -14.36 -0.42 -10.70
C PRO A 152 -14.50 0.47 -11.94
N LEU A 153 -15.28 0.06 -12.94
CA LEU A 153 -15.49 0.88 -14.13
C LEU A 153 -16.29 2.15 -13.83
N GLU A 154 -17.36 2.02 -13.07
CA GLU A 154 -18.20 3.17 -12.70
C GLU A 154 -17.45 4.14 -11.80
N SER A 155 -16.73 3.60 -10.81
CA SER A 155 -15.94 4.39 -9.88
C SER A 155 -14.76 5.07 -10.57
N ALA A 156 -14.06 4.39 -11.47
CA ALA A 156 -13.00 5.00 -12.25
C ALA A 156 -13.51 6.13 -13.12
N ASN A 157 -14.62 5.92 -13.85
CA ASN A 157 -15.24 6.95 -14.66
C ASN A 157 -15.63 8.19 -13.85
N LEU A 158 -16.03 8.01 -12.58
CA LEU A 158 -16.33 9.14 -11.69
C LEU A 158 -15.07 9.91 -11.32
N LEU A 159 -14.00 9.21 -10.90
CA LEU A 159 -12.76 9.83 -10.47
C LEU A 159 -11.98 10.45 -11.65
N ASP A 160 -12.05 9.86 -12.83
CA ASP A 160 -11.38 10.32 -14.05
C ASP A 160 -11.95 11.64 -14.59
N ARG A 161 -13.16 12.05 -14.16
CA ARG A 161 -13.75 13.34 -14.52
C ARG A 161 -12.93 14.53 -14.02
N ASP A 162 -12.32 14.37 -12.85
CA ASP A 162 -11.44 15.37 -12.27
C ASP A 162 -10.33 14.69 -11.46
N ILE A 163 -9.32 14.21 -12.18
CA ILE A 163 -8.19 13.47 -11.63
C ILE A 163 -7.48 14.27 -10.53
N LYS A 164 -7.31 15.60 -10.73
CA LYS A 164 -6.63 16.44 -9.76
C LYS A 164 -7.36 16.48 -8.42
N ASN A 165 -8.66 16.78 -8.44
CA ASN A 165 -9.46 16.83 -7.21
C ASN A 165 -9.67 15.46 -6.59
N SER A 166 -9.76 14.40 -7.39
CA SER A 166 -9.81 13.02 -6.89
C SER A 166 -8.55 12.66 -6.09
N ILE A 167 -7.36 13.03 -6.60
CA ILE A 167 -6.09 12.83 -5.88
C ILE A 167 -6.04 13.72 -4.64
N LEU A 168 -6.29 15.01 -4.76
CA LEU A 168 -6.28 15.95 -3.63
C LEU A 168 -7.19 15.47 -2.49
N GLY A 169 -8.39 14.97 -2.84
CA GLY A 169 -9.33 14.44 -1.86
C GLY A 169 -8.77 13.30 -1.02
N ALA A 170 -7.98 12.40 -1.62
CA ALA A 170 -7.35 11.30 -0.90
C ALA A 170 -6.19 11.74 0.00
N TYR A 171 -5.49 12.82 -0.37
CA TYR A 171 -4.31 13.31 0.36
C TYR A 171 -4.61 14.40 1.41
N ARG A 172 -5.87 14.64 1.72
CA ARG A 172 -6.25 15.64 2.74
C ARG A 172 -5.74 15.28 4.13
N ILE A 173 -5.11 16.26 4.80
CA ILE A 173 -4.86 16.18 6.23
C ILE A 173 -6.11 16.73 6.93
N LYS A 174 -6.90 15.83 7.51
CA LYS A 174 -8.10 16.22 8.23
C LYS A 174 -7.74 16.58 9.67
N ASN A 175 -7.97 17.82 10.07
CA ASN A 175 -8.06 18.19 11.49
C ASN A 175 -9.38 17.65 12.02
N THR A 176 -9.30 16.53 12.71
CA THR A 176 -10.42 15.66 13.04
C THR A 176 -11.17 16.08 14.27
N HIS A 177 -12.46 16.29 14.14
CA HIS A 177 -13.48 15.90 15.13
C HIS A 177 -14.86 15.68 14.48
N SER A 178 -14.94 15.59 13.18
CA SER A 178 -16.22 15.35 12.48
C SER A 178 -16.34 13.90 12.00
N ASN A 179 -17.53 13.34 12.14
CA ASN A 179 -17.95 12.09 11.48
C ASN A 179 -17.94 12.31 9.96
N VAL A 180 -16.77 12.16 9.33
CA VAL A 180 -16.64 12.31 7.88
C VAL A 180 -17.10 11.01 7.23
N SER A 181 -18.10 11.12 6.37
CA SER A 181 -18.49 10.03 5.48
C SER A 181 -17.28 9.60 4.65
N LEU A 182 -16.99 8.29 4.61
CA LEU A 182 -15.99 7.70 3.72
C LEU A 182 -16.61 7.37 2.34
N SER A 183 -17.59 8.15 1.90
CA SER A 183 -18.16 7.99 0.56
C SER A 183 -17.19 8.46 -0.50
N ILE A 184 -17.35 7.92 -1.71
CA ILE A 184 -16.52 8.33 -2.85
C ILE A 184 -16.64 9.84 -3.11
N LYS A 185 -17.83 10.41 -2.93
CA LYS A 185 -18.06 11.86 -3.08
C LYS A 185 -17.31 12.67 -2.03
N SER A 186 -17.39 12.26 -0.75
CA SER A 186 -16.74 12.99 0.33
C SER A 186 -15.22 12.83 0.34
N LEU A 187 -14.70 11.68 -0.14
CA LEU A 187 -13.26 11.45 -0.22
C LEU A 187 -12.62 12.20 -1.39
N PHE A 188 -13.27 12.22 -2.56
CA PHE A 188 -12.63 12.66 -3.80
C PHE A 188 -13.17 13.96 -4.38
N ASN A 189 -14.27 14.51 -3.87
CA ASN A 189 -14.89 15.74 -4.38
C ASN A 189 -14.99 16.91 -3.38
N ASP A 190 -14.52 16.73 -2.14
CA ASP A 190 -14.59 17.81 -1.14
C ASP A 190 -13.36 18.71 -1.26
N THR A 191 -13.55 19.92 -1.74
CA THR A 191 -12.51 20.93 -1.97
C THR A 191 -12.33 21.92 -0.82
N ASN A 192 -13.03 21.74 0.31
CA ASN A 192 -13.06 22.72 1.42
C ASN A 192 -11.88 22.59 2.40
N HIS A 193 -10.80 21.91 2.05
CA HIS A 193 -9.65 21.71 2.92
C HIS A 193 -8.43 22.49 2.46
N ILE A 194 -7.65 22.92 3.43
CA ILE A 194 -6.54 23.86 3.26
C ILE A 194 -5.19 23.14 3.24
N GLU A 195 -5.11 21.89 3.75
CA GLU A 195 -3.84 21.20 3.95
C GLU A 195 -3.86 19.79 3.35
N TYR A 196 -2.78 19.45 2.62
CA TYR A 196 -2.60 18.18 1.96
C TYR A 196 -1.26 17.56 2.35
N ALA A 197 -1.20 16.23 2.40
CA ALA A 197 0.00 15.48 2.77
C ALA A 197 1.09 15.50 1.70
N ILE A 198 0.79 15.95 0.49
CA ILE A 198 1.73 15.96 -0.65
C ILE A 198 2.06 17.38 -1.08
N SER A 199 3.26 17.55 -1.64
CA SER A 199 3.70 18.78 -2.28
C SER A 199 3.02 19.00 -3.64
N GLN A 200 3.08 20.23 -4.14
CA GLN A 200 2.58 20.56 -5.46
C GLN A 200 3.29 19.75 -6.57
N ALA A 201 4.58 19.50 -6.45
CA ALA A 201 5.35 18.73 -7.43
C ALA A 201 4.92 17.25 -7.47
N GLU A 202 4.66 16.64 -6.32
CA GLU A 202 4.13 15.27 -6.23
C GLU A 202 2.72 15.17 -6.78
N LEU A 203 1.86 16.15 -6.48
CA LEU A 203 0.52 16.22 -7.05
C LEU A 203 0.57 16.27 -8.58
N GLU A 204 1.42 17.11 -9.16
CA GLU A 204 1.59 17.22 -10.60
C GLU A 204 2.09 15.90 -11.22
N ASN A 205 3.03 15.23 -10.56
CA ASN A 205 3.51 13.91 -10.96
C ASN A 205 2.37 12.88 -10.99
N LEU A 206 1.60 12.76 -9.90
CA LEU A 206 0.46 11.86 -9.81
C LEU A 206 -0.58 12.17 -10.90
N VAL A 207 -1.01 13.42 -11.02
CA VAL A 207 -2.00 13.85 -12.03
C VAL A 207 -1.53 13.50 -13.44
N ASN A 208 -0.27 13.80 -13.78
CA ASN A 208 0.28 13.51 -15.10
C ASN A 208 0.36 12.01 -15.39
N ASN A 209 0.60 11.20 -14.38
CA ASN A 209 0.62 9.75 -14.53
C ASN A 209 -0.80 9.19 -14.67
N TYR A 210 -1.72 9.55 -13.77
CA TYR A 210 -3.11 9.08 -13.82
C TYR A 210 -3.87 9.54 -15.07
N LYS A 211 -3.53 10.69 -15.68
CA LYS A 211 -4.07 11.10 -16.99
C LYS A 211 -3.79 10.11 -18.12
N LYS A 212 -2.77 9.26 -17.99
CA LYS A 212 -2.41 8.29 -19.04
C LYS A 212 -3.27 7.02 -19.00
N THR A 213 -3.72 6.60 -17.82
CA THR A 213 -4.34 5.28 -17.59
C THR A 213 -5.65 5.34 -16.82
N GLY A 214 -5.96 6.45 -16.15
CA GLY A 214 -7.09 6.57 -15.23
C GLY A 214 -6.94 5.73 -13.96
N PHE A 215 -8.04 5.64 -13.22
CA PHE A 215 -8.12 4.92 -11.94
C PHE A 215 -8.56 3.47 -12.05
N TYR A 216 -8.94 2.97 -13.22
CA TYR A 216 -9.51 1.63 -13.36
C TYR A 216 -8.59 0.52 -12.82
N GLY A 217 -7.31 0.54 -13.15
CA GLY A 217 -6.35 -0.47 -12.69
C GLY A 217 -6.27 -0.55 -11.15
N PRO A 218 -5.89 0.56 -10.48
CA PRO A 218 -5.81 0.59 -9.01
C PRO A 218 -7.12 0.25 -8.29
N ILE A 219 -8.26 0.74 -8.78
CA ILE A 219 -9.58 0.45 -8.17
C ILE A 219 -9.97 -1.01 -8.34
N SER A 220 -9.56 -1.66 -9.43
CA SER A 220 -9.87 -3.08 -9.68
C SER A 220 -9.30 -4.03 -8.62
N TRP A 221 -8.33 -3.59 -7.80
CA TRP A 221 -7.84 -4.36 -6.67
C TRP A 221 -8.94 -4.63 -5.63
N TYR A 222 -9.78 -3.62 -5.38
CA TYR A 222 -10.90 -3.70 -4.44
C TYR A 222 -11.99 -4.68 -4.91
N ALA A 223 -12.16 -4.84 -6.23
CA ALA A 223 -13.17 -5.74 -6.78
C ALA A 223 -12.80 -7.25 -6.66
N ASN A 224 -11.59 -7.56 -6.22
CA ASN A 224 -11.13 -8.95 -6.01
C ASN A 224 -11.24 -9.43 -4.55
N LEU A 225 -11.90 -8.72 -3.65
CA LEU A 225 -11.90 -9.05 -2.21
C LEU A 225 -12.35 -10.49 -1.94
N ASP A 226 -13.45 -10.94 -2.53
CA ASP A 226 -13.98 -12.29 -2.32
C ASP A 226 -13.04 -13.37 -2.89
N GLU A 227 -12.44 -13.12 -4.05
CA GLU A 227 -11.49 -14.04 -4.65
C GLU A 227 -10.17 -14.08 -3.86
N ASN A 228 -9.71 -12.93 -3.39
CA ASN A 228 -8.50 -12.83 -2.57
C ASN A 228 -8.63 -13.60 -1.25
N ILE A 229 -9.83 -13.62 -0.65
CA ILE A 229 -10.11 -14.44 0.55
C ILE A 229 -9.89 -15.92 0.24
N LYS A 230 -10.49 -16.43 -0.84
CA LYS A 230 -10.35 -17.83 -1.26
C LYS A 230 -8.90 -18.20 -1.58
N LEU A 231 -8.22 -17.35 -2.32
CA LEU A 231 -6.81 -17.56 -2.67
C LEU A 231 -5.93 -17.60 -1.41
N SER A 232 -6.20 -16.75 -0.44
CA SER A 232 -5.44 -16.67 0.80
C SER A 232 -5.59 -17.88 1.71
N GLU A 233 -6.67 -18.66 1.61
CA GLU A 233 -6.90 -19.87 2.40
C GLU A 233 -5.76 -20.89 2.24
N GLN A 234 -5.08 -20.91 1.10
CA GLN A 234 -4.00 -21.86 0.80
C GLN A 234 -2.73 -21.60 1.63
N TRP A 235 -2.52 -20.37 2.10
CA TRP A 235 -1.28 -19.94 2.74
C TRP A 235 -1.46 -19.03 3.96
N CYS A 236 -2.69 -18.64 4.31
CA CYS A 236 -2.96 -17.75 5.44
C CYS A 236 -2.48 -18.31 6.78
N ASN A 237 -2.43 -19.65 6.92
CA ASN A 237 -1.98 -20.33 8.15
C ASN A 237 -0.46 -20.57 8.19
N ASN A 238 0.30 -20.20 7.17
CA ASN A 238 1.75 -20.33 7.21
C ASN A 238 2.32 -19.48 8.35
N GLU A 239 3.17 -20.08 9.19
CA GLU A 239 3.86 -19.36 10.26
C GLU A 239 4.79 -18.31 9.69
N LEU A 240 4.98 -17.22 10.40
CA LEU A 240 5.88 -16.13 10.06
C LEU A 240 7.05 -16.12 11.05
N THR A 241 8.25 -15.95 10.50
CA THR A 241 9.51 -15.94 11.28
C THR A 241 10.24 -14.59 11.18
N GLN A 242 9.71 -13.67 10.40
CA GLN A 242 10.27 -12.35 10.15
C GLN A 242 10.11 -11.43 11.37
N ASN A 243 10.98 -10.43 11.48
CA ASN A 243 10.70 -9.29 12.35
C ASN A 243 9.59 -8.45 11.71
N ILE A 244 8.46 -8.29 12.41
CA ILE A 244 7.27 -7.63 11.86
C ILE A 244 6.89 -6.43 12.71
N LEU A 245 6.75 -5.28 12.08
CA LEU A 245 6.23 -4.05 12.67
C LEU A 245 5.03 -3.53 11.86
N PHE A 246 3.96 -3.20 12.56
CA PHE A 246 2.88 -2.37 12.00
C PHE A 246 2.86 -1.00 12.62
N MET A 247 2.83 0.04 11.77
CA MET A 247 2.72 1.44 12.15
C MET A 247 1.34 1.98 11.75
N PHE A 248 0.70 2.69 12.66
CA PHE A 248 -0.61 3.30 12.42
C PHE A 248 -0.60 4.77 12.85
N GLY A 249 -1.34 5.60 12.14
CA GLY A 249 -1.65 6.95 12.59
C GLY A 249 -2.86 6.93 13.54
N GLU A 250 -2.76 7.59 14.68
CA GLU A 250 -3.87 7.74 15.64
C GLU A 250 -5.14 8.31 15.00
N LYS A 251 -4.98 9.19 14.00
CA LYS A 251 -6.05 9.87 13.28
C LYS A 251 -6.34 9.27 11.90
N ASP A 252 -5.80 8.07 11.60
CA ASP A 252 -6.06 7.41 10.33
C ASP A 252 -7.55 7.09 10.20
N MET A 253 -8.19 7.65 9.16
CA MET A 253 -9.62 7.43 8.89
C MET A 253 -9.85 6.20 8.01
N ALA A 254 -8.87 5.79 7.21
CA ALA A 254 -8.97 4.66 6.31
C ALA A 254 -8.70 3.33 7.03
N VAL A 255 -7.70 3.32 7.92
CA VAL A 255 -7.29 2.10 8.65
C VAL A 255 -7.14 2.41 10.13
N LYS A 256 -8.22 2.21 10.89
CA LYS A 256 -8.19 2.41 12.34
C LYS A 256 -7.59 1.20 13.05
N LEU A 257 -6.66 1.47 13.96
CA LEU A 257 -6.12 0.46 14.87
C LEU A 257 -7.12 0.17 15.99
N THR A 258 -8.14 -0.64 15.68
CA THR A 258 -9.14 -1.08 16.65
C THR A 258 -8.59 -2.22 17.53
N GLU A 259 -9.22 -2.46 18.68
CA GLU A 259 -8.89 -3.59 19.54
C GLU A 259 -8.99 -4.94 18.78
N ASN A 260 -9.98 -5.08 17.92
CA ASN A 260 -10.10 -6.26 17.06
C ASN A 260 -8.90 -6.38 16.10
N MET A 261 -8.42 -5.27 15.51
CA MET A 261 -7.22 -5.28 14.68
C MET A 261 -5.99 -5.68 15.49
N ARG A 262 -5.79 -5.14 16.71
CA ARG A 262 -4.69 -5.52 17.62
C ARG A 262 -4.72 -7.02 17.95
N GLN A 263 -5.87 -7.55 18.32
CA GLN A 263 -6.02 -8.97 18.62
C GLN A 263 -5.73 -9.87 17.40
N ARG A 264 -6.09 -9.43 16.23
CA ARG A 264 -5.82 -10.15 14.98
C ARG A 264 -4.33 -10.14 14.64
N LEU A 265 -3.68 -9.01 14.75
CA LEU A 265 -2.24 -8.88 14.52
C LEU A 265 -1.46 -9.76 15.51
N ASN A 266 -1.81 -9.73 16.79
CA ASN A 266 -1.18 -10.55 17.83
C ASN A 266 -1.37 -12.07 17.65
N LYS A 267 -2.43 -12.50 16.94
CA LYS A 267 -2.66 -13.92 16.65
C LYS A 267 -1.87 -14.45 15.46
N VAL A 268 -1.33 -13.58 14.64
CA VAL A 268 -0.76 -13.96 13.35
C VAL A 268 0.72 -14.27 13.43
N ALA A 269 1.44 -13.69 14.38
CA ALA A 269 2.82 -14.04 14.72
C ALA A 269 3.15 -13.58 16.15
N ASP A 270 3.92 -14.36 16.88
CA ASP A 270 4.38 -14.03 18.24
C ASP A 270 5.35 -12.82 18.28
N VAL A 271 5.73 -12.29 17.11
CA VAL A 271 6.78 -11.28 16.94
C VAL A 271 6.26 -9.98 16.29
N VAL A 272 4.95 -9.76 16.27
CA VAL A 272 4.39 -8.52 15.71
C VAL A 272 4.48 -7.38 16.72
N LYS A 273 5.31 -6.38 16.40
CA LYS A 273 5.29 -5.10 17.09
C LYS A 273 4.22 -4.19 16.47
N ILE A 274 3.50 -3.43 17.29
CA ILE A 274 2.51 -2.45 16.83
C ILE A 274 2.90 -1.10 17.41
N LYS A 275 3.06 -0.10 16.53
CA LYS A 275 3.38 1.28 16.89
C LYS A 275 2.29 2.22 16.39
N GLU A 276 1.68 2.96 17.28
CA GLU A 276 0.75 4.04 16.95
C GLU A 276 1.44 5.37 17.07
N ILE A 277 1.35 6.21 16.02
CA ILE A 277 1.98 7.52 15.94
C ILE A 277 0.93 8.57 16.31
N SER A 278 1.16 9.25 17.44
CA SER A 278 0.22 10.25 17.94
C SER A 278 0.14 11.45 16.99
N GLY A 279 -1.08 11.93 16.79
CA GLY A 279 -1.38 13.05 15.91
C GLY A 279 -1.32 12.75 14.42
N ALA A 280 -0.78 11.61 14.02
CA ALA A 280 -0.61 11.24 12.61
C ALA A 280 -1.91 10.69 11.97
N GLY A 281 -2.08 10.96 10.68
CA GLY A 281 -3.14 10.39 9.83
C GLY A 281 -2.64 9.23 8.98
N HIS A 282 -3.34 9.01 7.86
CA HIS A 282 -3.05 7.93 6.92
C HIS A 282 -1.68 8.05 6.24
N TRP A 283 -1.24 9.25 5.95
CA TRP A 283 -0.07 9.53 5.12
C TRP A 283 1.23 9.65 5.91
N LEU A 284 1.50 8.69 6.82
CA LEU A 284 2.72 8.62 7.64
C LEU A 284 4.02 8.83 6.84
N PRO A 285 4.22 8.21 5.66
CA PRO A 285 5.46 8.39 4.91
C PRO A 285 5.76 9.83 4.50
N TYR A 286 4.72 10.67 4.37
CA TYR A 286 4.87 12.09 4.08
C TYR A 286 4.94 12.96 5.34
N THR A 287 4.04 12.72 6.29
CA THR A 287 3.84 13.62 7.43
C THR A 287 4.75 13.31 8.62
N HIS A 288 5.24 12.06 8.73
CA HIS A 288 6.07 11.56 9.84
C HIS A 288 7.24 10.72 9.31
N LYS A 289 7.91 11.23 8.28
CA LYS A 289 9.02 10.56 7.60
C LYS A 289 10.10 10.06 8.56
N GLU A 290 10.49 10.88 9.52
CA GLU A 290 11.52 10.54 10.51
C GLU A 290 11.14 9.31 11.34
N SER A 291 9.87 9.21 11.76
CA SER A 291 9.39 8.05 12.50
C SER A 291 9.45 6.76 11.66
N VAL A 292 9.24 6.87 10.35
CA VAL A 292 9.36 5.72 9.43
C VAL A 292 10.83 5.34 9.24
N LEU A 293 11.73 6.31 9.06
CA LEU A 293 13.18 6.08 8.94
C LEU A 293 13.75 5.42 10.20
N ASP A 294 13.39 5.91 11.38
CA ASP A 294 13.85 5.35 12.67
C ASP A 294 13.50 3.86 12.78
N GLU A 295 12.30 3.47 12.37
CA GLU A 295 11.88 2.07 12.42
C GLU A 295 12.58 1.22 11.37
N ILE A 296 12.85 1.75 10.16
CA ILE A 296 13.64 1.02 9.15
C ILE A 296 15.05 0.78 9.67
N TYR A 297 15.68 1.80 10.26
CA TYR A 297 17.04 1.64 10.84
C TYR A 297 17.05 0.66 12.01
N SER A 298 16.05 0.71 12.88
CA SER A 298 15.93 -0.18 14.04
C SER A 298 15.78 -1.64 13.61
N ILE A 299 14.78 -1.93 12.77
CA ILE A 299 14.47 -3.31 12.37
C ILE A 299 15.60 -3.94 11.54
N SER A 300 16.27 -3.16 10.69
CA SER A 300 17.37 -3.64 9.87
C SER A 300 18.64 -3.95 10.66
N LYS A 301 18.75 -3.49 11.92
CA LYS A 301 19.85 -3.81 12.84
C LYS A 301 19.56 -5.02 13.72
N GLY A 302 18.35 -5.58 13.64
CA GLY A 302 17.94 -6.71 14.47
C GLY A 302 17.62 -6.33 15.92
N LEU A 303 17.18 -5.08 16.17
CA LEU A 303 16.83 -4.55 17.48
C LEU A 303 15.34 -4.62 17.77
#